data_4f901422c965058ccefcb4febea546f5
#
_entry.id   4f901422c965058ccefcb4febea546f5
#
_cell.length_a   1.000
_cell.length_b   1.000
_cell.length_c   1.000
_cell.angle_alpha   90.00
_cell.angle_beta   90.00
_cell.angle_gamma   90.00
#
_symmetry.space_group_name_H-M   'P 1'
#
loop_
_entity.id
_entity.type
_entity.pdbx_description
1 polymer ?
#
loop_
_entity_poly.entity_id
_entity_poly.type
_entity_poly.pdbx_seq_one_letter_code
_entity_poly.pdbx_strand_id
1 'polypeptide(L)'
;MRLLNQRQKILQMNMTIEGMDTKSNDVAALTTRYKPVTIQNVSPSIQNLPLRELCIKSSYSSAWSGSYVSTDMIKLILSRGYRYLDIPIYYADDSNPYVFYSTDINTIDTLNAIPLDNVFKVIASSAFSNDSPNPSDPLFIELRVIADKTNSNYYAIANLIKSNFSNRLYVDANNRAILINDSTILKNIMGKVLFLANNTYNENFESNSPEFSFAMNCVLGVNPIQLKTYRQFKPLIKNKEVITKYKIVKYEMPPTTNITEYTTMMPEITESYNNHPIPNLFEVTYIHGIQNLLIPFYINNPMVFLYENFFNDQRAAFVPMANVFIYASYYFSEKKNAPRSKINYAFM
;
A
#
# COMPACT_ATOMS: atom_id res chain seq x y z
N MET A 1 20.53 22.27 10.67
CA MET A 1 21.24 22.84 9.52
C MET A 1 21.38 21.89 8.31
N ARG A 2 21.83 20.64 8.46
CA ARG A 2 21.92 19.68 7.32
C ARG A 2 20.57 19.38 6.66
N LEU A 3 19.51 19.19 7.42
CA LEU A 3 18.13 18.91 6.95
C LEU A 3 17.55 20.09 6.16
N LEU A 4 17.72 21.32 6.64
CA LEU A 4 17.30 22.53 5.92
C LEU A 4 18.02 22.67 4.57
N ASN A 5 19.31 22.37 4.51
CA ASN A 5 20.07 22.43 3.26
C ASN A 5 19.68 21.33 2.25
N GLN A 6 19.32 20.13 2.71
CA GLN A 6 18.80 19.07 1.82
C GLN A 6 17.38 19.40 1.34
N ARG A 7 16.51 19.89 2.23
CA ARG A 7 15.15 20.33 1.89
C ARG A 7 15.18 21.49 0.88
N GLN A 8 16.05 22.47 1.07
CA GLN A 8 16.25 23.57 0.08
C GLN A 8 16.81 23.05 -1.25
N LYS A 9 17.70 22.05 -1.24
CA LYS A 9 18.24 21.47 -2.47
C LYS A 9 17.16 20.78 -3.31
N ILE A 10 16.19 20.12 -2.66
CA ILE A 10 15.07 19.47 -3.35
C ILE A 10 14.11 20.49 -3.95
N LEU A 11 13.83 21.57 -3.24
CA LEU A 11 13.02 22.68 -3.77
C LEU A 11 13.70 23.31 -4.99
N GLN A 12 15.02 23.44 -4.99
CA GLN A 12 15.80 23.94 -6.15
C GLN A 12 15.86 22.91 -7.30
N MET A 13 15.94 21.61 -7.03
CA MET A 13 15.91 20.57 -8.07
C MET A 13 14.56 20.46 -8.80
N ASN A 14 13.45 20.80 -8.14
CA ASN A 14 12.14 20.85 -8.80
C ASN A 14 12.01 21.97 -9.84
N MET A 15 12.96 22.89 -9.90
CA MET A 15 12.98 23.99 -10.88
C MET A 15 13.77 23.67 -12.15
N THR A 16 14.49 22.55 -12.21
CA THR A 16 15.23 22.15 -13.42
C THR A 16 14.41 21.17 -14.26
N ILE A 17 14.11 21.56 -15.48
CA ILE A 17 13.27 20.89 -16.49
C ILE A 17 13.89 19.54 -16.97
N GLU A 18 15.14 19.28 -16.69
CA GLU A 18 15.90 18.09 -17.16
C GLU A 18 15.45 16.73 -16.56
N GLY A 19 14.62 16.71 -15.54
CA GLY A 19 14.13 15.47 -14.91
C GLY A 19 12.83 14.90 -15.50
N MET A 20 12.18 15.53 -16.48
CA MET A 20 10.88 15.09 -16.97
C MET A 20 10.98 13.81 -17.84
N ASP A 21 11.96 13.73 -18.72
CA ASP A 21 12.08 12.60 -19.67
C ASP A 21 12.48 11.29 -18.99
N THR A 22 13.36 11.35 -17.99
CA THR A 22 13.77 10.15 -17.21
C THR A 22 12.63 9.63 -16.34
N LYS A 23 11.81 10.48 -15.76
CA LYS A 23 10.64 10.09 -14.94
C LYS A 23 9.59 9.35 -15.76
N SER A 24 9.32 9.82 -16.99
CA SER A 24 8.38 9.21 -17.91
C SER A 24 8.87 7.83 -18.39
N ASN A 25 10.17 7.70 -18.65
CA ASN A 25 10.77 6.44 -19.09
C ASN A 25 10.71 5.35 -18.03
N ASP A 26 10.92 5.67 -16.74
CA ASP A 26 10.82 4.70 -15.65
C ASP A 26 9.38 4.16 -15.52
N VAL A 27 8.38 5.03 -15.58
CA VAL A 27 6.97 4.62 -15.51
C VAL A 27 6.55 3.83 -16.76
N ALA A 28 7.02 4.22 -17.95
CA ALA A 28 6.77 3.50 -19.20
C ALA A 28 7.31 2.06 -19.16
N ALA A 29 8.51 1.87 -18.62
CA ALA A 29 9.09 0.54 -18.43
C ALA A 29 8.27 -0.32 -17.46
N LEU A 30 7.70 0.28 -16.41
CA LEU A 30 6.81 -0.42 -15.49
C LEU A 30 5.48 -0.82 -16.14
N THR A 31 4.95 -0.01 -17.05
CA THR A 31 3.70 -0.28 -17.76
C THR A 31 3.77 -1.56 -18.59
N THR A 32 4.91 -1.81 -19.24
CA THR A 32 5.12 -2.97 -20.12
C THR A 32 5.55 -4.24 -19.38
N ARG A 33 5.92 -4.14 -18.10
CA ARG A 33 6.47 -5.25 -17.31
C ARG A 33 5.46 -6.35 -17.01
N TYR A 34 4.19 -5.99 -16.82
CA TYR A 34 3.17 -6.91 -16.35
C TYR A 34 2.11 -7.19 -17.42
N LYS A 35 1.41 -8.32 -17.25
CA LYS A 35 0.27 -8.69 -18.11
C LYS A 35 -0.79 -7.57 -18.14
N PRO A 36 -1.60 -7.50 -19.20
CA PRO A 36 -2.77 -6.62 -19.26
C PRO A 36 -3.68 -6.81 -18.05
N VAL A 37 -4.32 -5.74 -17.61
CA VAL A 37 -5.21 -5.73 -16.46
C VAL A 37 -6.54 -6.36 -16.85
N THR A 38 -7.02 -7.29 -16.03
CA THR A 38 -8.32 -7.95 -16.17
C THR A 38 -9.27 -7.60 -15.03
N ILE A 39 -8.82 -6.78 -14.09
CA ILE A 39 -9.60 -6.32 -12.93
C ILE A 39 -10.83 -5.55 -13.41
N GLN A 40 -11.92 -5.71 -12.69
CA GLN A 40 -13.21 -5.06 -12.89
C GLN A 40 -13.76 -4.59 -11.54
N ASN A 41 -14.84 -3.82 -11.56
CA ASN A 41 -15.57 -3.48 -10.33
C ASN A 41 -15.98 -4.76 -9.58
N VAL A 42 -15.93 -4.67 -8.26
CA VAL A 42 -16.30 -5.78 -7.37
C VAL A 42 -17.76 -6.20 -7.59
N SER A 43 -18.01 -7.51 -7.64
CA SER A 43 -19.36 -8.05 -7.87
C SER A 43 -20.31 -7.75 -6.70
N PRO A 44 -21.63 -7.64 -6.95
CA PRO A 44 -22.61 -7.37 -5.89
C PRO A 44 -22.61 -8.40 -4.75
N SER A 45 -22.26 -9.65 -5.01
CA SER A 45 -22.17 -10.69 -3.98
C SER A 45 -21.06 -10.42 -2.98
N ILE A 46 -19.91 -9.91 -3.45
CA ILE A 46 -18.74 -9.58 -2.62
C ILE A 46 -19.01 -8.30 -1.81
N GLN A 47 -19.80 -7.35 -2.34
CA GLN A 47 -20.10 -6.09 -1.67
C GLN A 47 -20.77 -6.26 -0.28
N ASN A 48 -21.40 -7.40 -0.03
CA ASN A 48 -22.04 -7.68 1.27
C ASN A 48 -21.07 -8.23 2.33
N LEU A 49 -19.81 -8.45 2.00
CA LEU A 49 -18.80 -8.95 2.92
C LEU A 49 -18.24 -7.81 3.78
N PRO A 50 -17.90 -8.08 5.04
CA PRO A 50 -17.17 -7.14 5.89
C PRO A 50 -15.70 -7.04 5.48
N LEU A 51 -15.05 -5.93 5.79
CA LEU A 51 -13.65 -5.69 5.40
C LEU A 51 -12.69 -6.80 5.85
N ARG A 52 -12.90 -7.37 7.06
CA ARG A 52 -12.04 -8.47 7.55
C ARG A 52 -12.05 -9.71 6.66
N GLU A 53 -13.07 -9.89 5.83
CA GLU A 53 -13.17 -11.03 4.91
C GLU A 53 -12.64 -10.73 3.52
N LEU A 54 -12.00 -9.58 3.31
CA LEU A 54 -11.53 -9.13 2.02
C LEU A 54 -10.02 -8.87 2.02
N CYS A 55 -9.34 -9.43 1.01
CA CYS A 55 -7.98 -9.07 0.64
C CYS A 55 -8.04 -7.92 -0.37
N ILE A 56 -7.32 -6.83 -0.12
CA ILE A 56 -7.36 -5.63 -0.96
C ILE A 56 -6.05 -5.47 -1.75
N LYS A 57 -6.14 -5.16 -3.04
CA LYS A 57 -4.97 -4.84 -3.87
C LYS A 57 -4.36 -3.51 -3.44
N SER A 58 -3.16 -3.57 -2.85
CA SER A 58 -2.54 -2.49 -2.07
C SER A 58 -1.13 -2.18 -2.53
N SER A 59 -0.78 -0.90 -2.58
CA SER A 59 0.55 -0.42 -2.95
C SER A 59 1.24 0.31 -1.82
N TYR A 60 2.55 0.08 -1.66
CA TYR A 60 3.43 0.80 -0.76
C TYR A 60 4.11 1.96 -1.47
N SER A 61 4.21 3.12 -0.81
CA SER A 61 4.81 4.35 -1.38
C SER A 61 4.35 4.58 -2.82
N SER A 62 3.04 4.73 -3.00
CA SER A 62 2.35 4.59 -4.28
C SER A 62 2.79 5.57 -5.37
N ALA A 63 3.41 6.68 -5.01
CA ALA A 63 3.97 7.65 -5.97
C ALA A 63 5.40 7.32 -6.42
N TRP A 64 6.04 6.31 -5.84
CA TRP A 64 7.45 6.01 -6.03
C TRP A 64 7.70 5.07 -7.21
N SER A 65 8.58 5.47 -8.14
CA SER A 65 8.97 4.69 -9.32
C SER A 65 10.43 4.19 -9.28
N GLY A 66 11.08 4.30 -8.13
CA GLY A 66 12.49 3.93 -7.94
C GLY A 66 13.32 5.16 -7.55
N SER A 67 13.92 5.85 -8.52
CA SER A 67 14.71 7.07 -8.25
C SER A 67 13.86 8.31 -8.03
N TYR A 68 12.60 8.30 -8.47
CA TYR A 68 11.71 9.46 -8.46
C TYR A 68 10.37 9.15 -7.81
N VAL A 69 9.65 10.19 -7.41
CA VAL A 69 8.21 10.17 -7.17
C VAL A 69 7.50 10.94 -8.27
N SER A 70 6.34 10.46 -8.72
CA SER A 70 5.60 11.09 -9.80
C SER A 70 4.09 10.87 -9.70
N THR A 71 3.33 11.79 -10.28
CA THR A 71 1.89 11.65 -10.46
C THR A 71 1.55 10.58 -11.51
N ASP A 72 2.44 10.33 -12.47
CA ASP A 72 2.23 9.30 -13.48
C ASP A 72 2.35 7.89 -12.87
N MET A 73 3.17 7.73 -11.82
CA MET A 73 3.18 6.48 -11.06
C MET A 73 1.83 6.25 -10.35
N ILE A 74 1.21 7.29 -9.79
CA ILE A 74 -0.15 7.20 -9.22
C ILE A 74 -1.17 6.78 -10.28
N LYS A 75 -1.14 7.39 -11.47
CA LYS A 75 -2.03 6.99 -12.59
C LYS A 75 -1.81 5.53 -12.96
N LEU A 76 -0.55 5.09 -13.07
CA LEU A 76 -0.21 3.70 -13.38
C LEU A 76 -0.78 2.75 -12.33
N ILE A 77 -0.57 3.00 -11.04
CA ILE A 77 -1.09 2.19 -9.95
C ILE A 77 -2.62 2.08 -10.03
N LEU A 78 -3.32 3.21 -10.23
CA LEU A 78 -4.78 3.23 -10.35
C LEU A 78 -5.27 2.49 -11.60
N SER A 79 -4.60 2.65 -12.75
CA SER A 79 -4.92 1.93 -14.00
C SER A 79 -4.70 0.41 -13.88
N ARG A 80 -3.88 -0.03 -12.93
CA ARG A 80 -3.70 -1.43 -12.59
C ARG A 80 -4.70 -1.95 -11.53
N GLY A 81 -5.68 -1.12 -11.16
CA GLY A 81 -6.78 -1.48 -10.28
C GLY A 81 -6.44 -1.52 -8.80
N TYR A 82 -5.36 -0.90 -8.36
CA TYR A 82 -5.07 -0.76 -6.94
C TYR A 82 -6.13 0.09 -6.24
N ARG A 83 -6.55 -0.33 -5.03
CA ARG A 83 -7.60 0.34 -4.24
C ARG A 83 -7.18 0.64 -2.80
N TYR A 84 -5.93 0.40 -2.48
CA TYR A 84 -5.30 0.87 -1.26
C TYR A 84 -3.94 1.49 -1.62
N LEU A 85 -3.80 2.79 -1.35
CA LEU A 85 -2.61 3.59 -1.64
C LEU A 85 -1.96 4.02 -0.33
N ASP A 86 -0.66 3.84 -0.21
CA ASP A 86 0.15 4.37 0.88
C ASP A 86 0.91 5.60 0.39
N ILE A 87 0.71 6.73 1.08
CA ILE A 87 1.28 8.03 0.74
C ILE A 87 2.12 8.54 1.92
N PRO A 88 3.45 8.48 1.82
CA PRO A 88 4.34 9.12 2.78
C PRO A 88 4.34 10.64 2.58
N ILE A 89 4.12 11.38 3.66
CA ILE A 89 4.01 12.84 3.66
C ILE A 89 5.12 13.43 4.52
N TYR A 90 5.80 14.40 3.96
CA TYR A 90 6.88 15.13 4.60
C TYR A 90 6.63 16.63 4.50
N TYR A 91 7.24 17.37 5.38
CA TYR A 91 7.25 18.82 5.33
C TYR A 91 8.63 19.30 4.93
N ALA A 92 8.71 20.02 3.81
CA ALA A 92 9.93 20.68 3.37
C ALA A 92 10.12 22.04 4.07
N ASP A 93 9.00 22.68 4.39
CA ASP A 93 8.86 23.88 5.21
C ASP A 93 7.68 23.69 6.17
N ASP A 94 7.44 24.62 7.07
CA ASP A 94 6.42 24.51 8.12
C ASP A 94 4.97 24.56 7.59
N SER A 95 4.75 24.73 6.27
CA SER A 95 3.42 25.00 5.72
C SER A 95 2.98 24.07 4.60
N ASN A 96 3.90 23.46 3.85
CA ASN A 96 3.55 22.71 2.65
C ASN A 96 3.91 21.22 2.76
N PRO A 97 2.91 20.31 2.67
CA PRO A 97 3.15 18.89 2.64
C PRO A 97 3.62 18.43 1.24
N TYR A 98 4.66 17.60 1.22
CA TYR A 98 5.23 16.98 0.03
C TYR A 98 5.24 15.47 0.13
N VAL A 99 5.24 14.82 -1.03
CA VAL A 99 5.44 13.36 -1.17
C VAL A 99 6.81 13.10 -1.75
N PHE A 100 7.59 12.30 -1.06
CA PHE A 100 8.83 11.70 -1.55
C PHE A 100 9.06 10.36 -0.85
N TYR A 101 10.12 9.65 -1.15
CA TYR A 101 10.47 8.41 -0.47
C TYR A 101 11.76 8.59 0.34
N SER A 102 11.75 8.04 1.54
CA SER A 102 12.93 7.97 2.39
C SER A 102 12.85 6.74 3.30
N THR A 103 14.00 6.20 3.64
CA THR A 103 14.18 5.13 4.63
C THR A 103 14.45 5.68 6.03
N ASP A 104 14.72 6.98 6.16
CA ASP A 104 15.00 7.68 7.40
C ASP A 104 14.31 9.05 7.38
N ILE A 105 13.86 9.51 8.54
CA ILE A 105 13.28 10.87 8.71
C ILE A 105 14.29 11.99 8.37
N ASN A 106 15.58 11.69 8.39
CA ASN A 106 16.67 12.65 8.16
C ASN A 106 17.24 12.61 6.75
N THR A 107 16.86 11.65 5.91
CA THR A 107 17.38 11.49 4.55
C THR A 107 16.25 11.51 3.54
N ILE A 108 16.57 11.76 2.30
CA ILE A 108 15.66 11.70 1.18
C ILE A 108 16.32 10.82 0.13
N ASP A 109 15.67 9.70 -0.17
CA ASP A 109 16.23 8.68 -1.07
C ASP A 109 15.78 8.91 -2.53
N THR A 110 14.76 9.73 -2.76
CA THR A 110 14.34 10.12 -4.11
C THR A 110 15.01 11.41 -4.58
N LEU A 111 15.22 11.50 -5.89
CA LEU A 111 15.83 12.67 -6.54
C LEU A 111 14.90 13.88 -6.62
N ASN A 112 13.62 13.71 -6.27
CA ASN A 112 12.63 14.79 -6.25
C ASN A 112 11.61 14.61 -5.14
N ALA A 113 10.81 15.66 -4.97
CA ALA A 113 9.60 15.66 -4.16
C ALA A 113 8.47 16.29 -4.98
N ILE A 114 7.22 15.92 -4.73
CA ILE A 114 6.04 16.50 -5.37
C ILE A 114 5.07 17.03 -4.31
N PRO A 115 4.41 18.18 -4.53
CA PRO A 115 3.39 18.67 -3.62
C PRO A 115 2.27 17.65 -3.43
N LEU A 116 1.81 17.44 -2.19
CA LEU A 116 0.71 16.54 -1.87
C LEU A 116 -0.58 16.88 -2.63
N ASP A 117 -0.83 18.18 -2.84
CA ASP A 117 -1.99 18.65 -3.62
C ASP A 117 -2.00 18.09 -5.06
N ASN A 118 -0.84 18.03 -5.72
CA ASN A 118 -0.72 17.45 -7.06
C ASN A 118 -1.04 15.94 -7.05
N VAL A 119 -0.60 15.23 -6.01
CA VAL A 119 -0.91 13.81 -5.83
C VAL A 119 -2.41 13.62 -5.63
N PHE A 120 -3.03 14.39 -4.75
CA PHE A 120 -4.47 14.31 -4.47
C PHE A 120 -5.33 14.66 -5.69
N LYS A 121 -4.97 15.71 -6.45
CA LYS A 121 -5.66 16.06 -7.71
C LYS A 121 -5.66 14.89 -8.70
N VAL A 122 -4.52 14.24 -8.86
CA VAL A 122 -4.41 13.09 -9.78
C VAL A 122 -5.20 11.89 -9.25
N ILE A 123 -5.14 11.58 -7.96
CA ILE A 123 -5.96 10.51 -7.38
C ILE A 123 -7.45 10.81 -7.59
N ALA A 124 -7.90 12.01 -7.27
CA ALA A 124 -9.31 12.41 -7.39
C ALA A 124 -9.83 12.33 -8.82
N SER A 125 -9.02 12.72 -9.80
CA SER A 125 -9.38 12.70 -11.22
C SER A 125 -9.32 11.30 -11.85
N SER A 126 -8.41 10.42 -11.39
CA SER A 126 -8.12 9.15 -12.06
C SER A 126 -8.82 7.95 -11.41
N ALA A 127 -8.96 7.93 -10.07
CA ALA A 127 -9.44 6.75 -9.36
C ALA A 127 -10.87 6.33 -9.71
N PHE A 128 -11.72 7.30 -10.05
CA PHE A 128 -13.14 7.10 -10.33
C PHE A 128 -13.51 7.47 -11.77
N SER A 129 -12.52 7.59 -12.64
CA SER A 129 -12.69 7.81 -14.08
C SER A 129 -12.68 6.49 -14.85
N ASN A 130 -12.98 6.57 -16.15
CA ASN A 130 -12.93 5.42 -17.04
C ASN A 130 -11.50 4.89 -17.27
N ASP A 131 -10.47 5.62 -16.87
CA ASP A 131 -9.08 5.17 -16.93
C ASP A 131 -8.75 4.12 -15.85
N SER A 132 -9.57 4.05 -14.81
CA SER A 132 -9.49 3.01 -13.80
C SER A 132 -10.34 1.79 -14.19
N PRO A 133 -9.84 0.56 -14.06
CA PRO A 133 -10.60 -0.65 -14.42
C PRO A 133 -11.78 -0.93 -13.47
N ASN A 134 -11.78 -0.31 -12.29
CA ASN A 134 -12.77 -0.54 -11.23
C ASN A 134 -13.23 0.77 -10.56
N PRO A 135 -13.79 1.73 -11.33
CA PRO A 135 -14.09 3.08 -10.84
C PRO A 135 -15.21 3.16 -9.79
N SER A 136 -15.99 2.10 -9.61
CA SER A 136 -17.05 2.06 -8.59
C SER A 136 -16.58 1.52 -7.24
N ASP A 137 -15.39 0.92 -7.19
CA ASP A 137 -14.84 0.39 -5.95
C ASP A 137 -14.40 1.50 -5.00
N PRO A 138 -14.42 1.30 -3.68
CA PRO A 138 -13.89 2.28 -2.74
C PRO A 138 -12.38 2.42 -2.89
N LEU A 139 -11.86 3.57 -2.49
CA LEU A 139 -10.42 3.84 -2.46
C LEU A 139 -9.97 4.15 -1.03
N PHE A 140 -9.00 3.40 -0.55
CA PHE A 140 -8.33 3.62 0.73
C PHE A 140 -7.04 4.39 0.50
N ILE A 141 -6.81 5.46 1.25
CA ILE A 141 -5.57 6.25 1.21
C ILE A 141 -4.99 6.29 2.62
N GLU A 142 -3.90 5.56 2.82
CA GLU A 142 -3.11 5.62 4.03
C GLU A 142 -2.16 6.79 3.98
N LEU A 143 -2.21 7.66 4.99
CA LEU A 143 -1.34 8.81 5.14
C LEU A 143 -0.30 8.51 6.22
N ARG A 144 0.97 8.43 5.83
CA ARG A 144 2.10 8.35 6.74
C ARG A 144 2.73 9.73 6.86
N VAL A 145 2.34 10.47 7.90
CA VAL A 145 2.88 11.81 8.12
C VAL A 145 4.19 11.70 8.86
N ILE A 146 5.29 11.90 8.13
CA ILE A 146 6.66 11.84 8.63
C ILE A 146 7.11 13.26 8.92
N ALA A 147 6.70 13.76 10.10
CA ALA A 147 7.00 15.10 10.55
C ALA A 147 7.90 15.05 11.77
N ASP A 148 8.71 16.09 11.94
CA ASP A 148 9.37 16.33 13.23
C ASP A 148 8.28 16.58 14.29
N LYS A 149 8.43 15.99 15.48
CA LYS A 149 7.41 15.96 16.54
C LYS A 149 6.87 17.33 16.96
N THR A 150 7.56 18.39 16.60
CA THR A 150 7.28 19.77 17.03
C THR A 150 6.49 20.61 16.03
N ASN A 151 6.38 20.23 14.74
CA ASN A 151 5.88 21.12 13.69
C ASN A 151 4.97 20.44 12.66
N SER A 152 4.09 19.53 13.10
CA SER A 152 3.17 18.90 12.15
C SER A 152 1.97 19.78 11.85
N ASN A 153 1.95 20.40 10.69
CA ASN A 153 0.79 21.16 10.24
C ASN A 153 -0.25 20.22 9.57
N TYR A 154 -0.89 19.40 10.37
CA TYR A 154 -1.95 18.47 9.90
C TYR A 154 -3.16 19.20 9.30
N TYR A 155 -3.38 20.46 9.68
CA TYR A 155 -4.45 21.28 9.15
C TYR A 155 -4.36 21.48 7.64
N ALA A 156 -3.15 21.68 7.10
CA ALA A 156 -2.95 21.79 5.67
C ALA A 156 -3.37 20.50 4.93
N ILE A 157 -3.04 19.33 5.48
CA ILE A 157 -3.45 18.05 4.91
C ILE A 157 -4.98 17.91 4.94
N ALA A 158 -5.62 18.22 6.06
CA ALA A 158 -7.08 18.17 6.19
C ALA A 158 -7.79 19.06 5.15
N ASN A 159 -7.27 20.26 4.92
CA ASN A 159 -7.79 21.16 3.88
C ASN A 159 -7.62 20.59 2.46
N LEU A 160 -6.47 19.98 2.16
CA LEU A 160 -6.24 19.33 0.88
C LEU A 160 -7.17 18.11 0.67
N ILE A 161 -7.44 17.34 1.70
CA ILE A 161 -8.43 16.24 1.65
C ILE A 161 -9.81 16.82 1.29
N LYS A 162 -10.25 17.81 2.02
CA LYS A 162 -11.56 18.43 1.80
C LYS A 162 -11.68 19.07 0.42
N SER A 163 -10.67 19.79 -0.04
CA SER A 163 -10.70 20.49 -1.34
C SER A 163 -10.71 19.53 -2.53
N ASN A 164 -9.99 18.41 -2.45
CA ASN A 164 -9.84 17.49 -3.57
C ASN A 164 -10.90 16.35 -3.60
N PHE A 165 -11.47 15.98 -2.44
CA PHE A 165 -12.32 14.78 -2.35
C PHE A 165 -13.71 15.02 -1.78
N SER A 166 -14.17 16.27 -1.58
CA SER A 166 -15.43 16.60 -0.89
C SER A 166 -16.64 15.76 -1.33
N ASN A 167 -16.77 15.45 -2.62
CA ASN A 167 -17.91 14.70 -3.17
C ASN A 167 -17.78 13.17 -2.96
N ARG A 168 -16.63 12.68 -2.55
CA ARG A 168 -16.30 11.25 -2.45
C ARG A 168 -15.98 10.81 -1.03
N LEU A 169 -15.86 11.73 -0.08
CA LEU A 169 -15.55 11.39 1.31
C LEU A 169 -16.65 10.52 1.93
N TYR A 170 -16.24 9.60 2.79
CA TYR A 170 -17.15 8.82 3.63
C TYR A 170 -17.33 9.56 4.97
N VAL A 171 -18.30 10.47 5.00
CA VAL A 171 -18.55 11.41 6.10
C VAL A 171 -20.01 11.42 6.52
N ASP A 172 -20.23 11.87 7.76
CA ASP A 172 -21.56 12.14 8.32
C ASP A 172 -22.15 13.49 7.87
N ALA A 173 -23.33 13.84 8.37
CA ALA A 173 -24.01 15.11 8.07
C ALA A 173 -23.22 16.35 8.54
N ASN A 174 -22.28 16.20 9.45
CA ASN A 174 -21.41 17.28 9.96
C ASN A 174 -20.05 17.35 9.21
N ASN A 175 -19.92 16.60 8.10
CA ASN A 175 -18.67 16.46 7.35
C ASN A 175 -17.51 15.86 8.17
N ARG A 176 -17.80 15.04 9.17
CA ARG A 176 -16.81 14.27 9.90
C ARG A 176 -16.71 12.87 9.33
N ALA A 177 -15.51 12.34 9.20
CA ALA A 177 -15.30 11.00 8.71
C ALA A 177 -16.03 9.97 9.58
N ILE A 178 -16.81 9.11 8.92
CA ILE A 178 -17.44 7.97 9.59
C ILE A 178 -16.35 6.92 9.81
N LEU A 179 -16.19 6.50 11.06
CA LEU A 179 -15.19 5.51 11.42
C LEU A 179 -15.52 4.16 10.78
N ILE A 180 -14.49 3.53 10.23
CA ILE A 180 -14.55 2.16 9.72
C ILE A 180 -13.86 1.20 10.69
N ASN A 181 -14.28 -0.05 10.62
CA ASN A 181 -13.70 -1.14 11.40
C ASN A 181 -13.68 -2.43 10.55
N ASP A 182 -13.21 -3.51 11.14
CA ASP A 182 -13.15 -4.85 10.56
C ASP A 182 -14.51 -5.38 10.09
N SER A 183 -15.60 -4.95 10.73
CA SER A 183 -16.98 -5.35 10.44
C SER A 183 -17.70 -4.43 9.44
N THR A 184 -17.05 -3.35 8.99
CA THR A 184 -17.62 -2.45 7.99
C THR A 184 -17.92 -3.19 6.69
N ILE A 185 -19.18 -3.15 6.24
CA ILE A 185 -19.62 -3.81 5.01
C ILE A 185 -19.16 -3.01 3.79
N LEU A 186 -18.55 -3.70 2.81
CA LEU A 186 -17.99 -3.06 1.62
C LEU A 186 -19.01 -2.21 0.87
N LYS A 187 -20.26 -2.67 0.78
CA LYS A 187 -21.38 -1.96 0.12
C LYS A 187 -21.59 -0.54 0.64
N ASN A 188 -21.36 -0.32 1.93
CA ASN A 188 -21.60 0.97 2.59
C ASN A 188 -20.59 2.04 2.16
N ILE A 189 -19.44 1.62 1.63
CA ILE A 189 -18.33 2.51 1.26
C ILE A 189 -18.04 2.53 -0.25
N MET A 190 -18.89 1.88 -1.07
CA MET A 190 -18.71 1.86 -2.52
C MET A 190 -18.65 3.27 -3.11
N GLY A 191 -17.68 3.50 -4.01
CA GLY A 191 -17.46 4.79 -4.67
C GLY A 191 -16.96 5.90 -3.74
N LYS A 192 -16.55 5.58 -2.52
CA LYS A 192 -16.02 6.53 -1.53
C LYS A 192 -14.52 6.48 -1.44
N VAL A 193 -13.94 7.59 -0.98
CA VAL A 193 -12.54 7.68 -0.54
C VAL A 193 -12.52 7.64 0.98
N LEU A 194 -11.64 6.79 1.50
CA LEU A 194 -11.42 6.60 2.92
C LEU A 194 -9.99 6.95 3.28
N PHE A 195 -9.81 7.84 4.23
CA PHE A 195 -8.50 8.25 4.71
C PHE A 195 -8.14 7.52 6.00
N LEU A 196 -6.93 6.96 6.04
CA LEU A 196 -6.39 6.26 7.19
C LEU A 196 -5.11 6.96 7.64
N ALA A 197 -5.00 7.22 8.94
CA ALA A 197 -3.78 7.76 9.52
C ALA A 197 -2.89 6.63 10.00
N ASN A 198 -1.63 6.64 9.59
CA ASN A 198 -0.59 5.80 10.17
C ASN A 198 0.13 6.59 11.27
N ASN A 199 -0.02 6.16 12.52
CA ASN A 199 0.50 6.87 13.69
C ASN A 199 1.95 6.49 14.06
N THR A 200 2.64 5.72 13.25
CA THR A 200 3.99 5.20 13.55
C THR A 200 4.99 6.30 13.90
N TYR A 201 4.85 7.48 13.30
CA TYR A 201 5.77 8.60 13.53
C TYR A 201 5.25 9.64 14.51
N ASN A 202 3.96 9.72 14.74
CA ASN A 202 3.35 10.66 15.67
C ASN A 202 2.10 10.04 16.32
N GLU A 203 2.29 9.52 17.54
CA GLU A 203 1.22 8.87 18.30
C GLU A 203 0.16 9.85 18.82
N ASN A 204 0.46 11.15 18.85
CA ASN A 204 -0.38 12.18 19.46
C ASN A 204 -0.97 13.18 18.44
N PHE A 205 -1.09 12.81 17.15
CA PHE A 205 -1.60 13.73 16.15
C PHE A 205 -3.05 14.18 16.43
N GLU A 206 -3.86 13.34 17.07
CA GLU A 206 -5.27 13.65 17.40
C GLU A 206 -5.39 14.87 18.29
N SER A 207 -4.50 15.02 19.27
CA SER A 207 -4.48 16.18 20.15
C SER A 207 -3.93 17.44 19.49
N ASN A 208 -3.14 17.28 18.43
CA ASN A 208 -2.46 18.39 17.75
C ASN A 208 -3.30 19.02 16.62
N SER A 209 -4.25 18.27 16.05
CA SER A 209 -5.13 18.77 14.99
C SER A 209 -6.46 18.03 14.94
N PRO A 210 -7.49 18.57 15.59
CA PRO A 210 -8.84 18.02 15.51
C PRO A 210 -9.37 17.92 14.08
N GLU A 211 -9.04 18.87 13.21
CA GLU A 211 -9.47 18.89 11.82
C GLU A 211 -8.93 17.70 11.02
N PHE A 212 -7.67 17.34 11.24
CA PHE A 212 -7.08 16.16 10.64
C PHE A 212 -7.73 14.88 11.18
N SER A 213 -7.90 14.80 12.50
CA SER A 213 -8.57 13.65 13.13
C SER A 213 -10.00 13.47 12.58
N PHE A 214 -10.75 14.57 12.41
CA PHE A 214 -12.10 14.53 11.83
C PHE A 214 -12.14 14.13 10.34
N ALA A 215 -11.01 14.17 9.63
CA ALA A 215 -10.91 13.72 8.25
C ALA A 215 -10.52 12.24 8.13
N MET A 216 -10.12 11.56 9.21
CA MET A 216 -9.65 10.18 9.20
C MET A 216 -10.75 9.19 9.51
N ASN A 217 -10.96 8.22 8.60
CA ASN A 217 -11.91 7.12 8.79
C ASN A 217 -11.35 6.03 9.71
N CYS A 218 -10.04 5.97 9.89
CA CYS A 218 -9.37 5.02 10.77
C CYS A 218 -7.97 5.50 11.16
N VAL A 219 -7.50 5.05 12.32
CA VAL A 219 -6.10 5.16 12.76
C VAL A 219 -5.52 3.76 12.80
N LEU A 220 -4.48 3.53 11.99
CA LEU A 220 -3.81 2.22 11.90
C LEU A 220 -2.92 1.96 13.11
N GLY A 221 -2.88 0.71 13.54
CA GLY A 221 -2.12 0.30 14.71
C GLY A 221 -2.90 0.46 16.02
N VAL A 222 -4.09 1.07 15.97
CA VAL A 222 -5.04 1.13 17.06
C VAL A 222 -6.22 0.23 16.72
N ASN A 223 -6.68 -0.58 17.68
CA ASN A 223 -7.81 -1.48 17.49
C ASN A 223 -9.00 -0.75 16.81
N PRO A 224 -9.67 -1.28 15.78
CA PRO A 224 -9.67 -2.68 15.33
C PRO A 224 -8.78 -2.99 14.11
N ILE A 225 -8.10 -2.02 13.51
CA ILE A 225 -7.26 -2.25 12.34
C ILE A 225 -5.79 -2.32 12.77
N GLN A 226 -5.21 -3.51 12.68
CA GLN A 226 -3.84 -3.76 13.07
C GLN A 226 -2.85 -3.37 11.96
N LEU A 227 -1.70 -2.85 12.36
CA LEU A 227 -0.56 -2.59 11.48
C LEU A 227 0.60 -3.52 11.85
N LYS A 228 1.15 -4.23 10.86
CA LYS A 228 2.32 -5.10 11.00
C LYS A 228 3.39 -4.72 9.99
N THR A 229 4.64 -5.02 10.29
CA THR A 229 5.74 -4.82 9.35
C THR A 229 6.28 -6.16 8.85
N TYR A 230 6.95 -6.15 7.70
CA TYR A 230 7.57 -7.33 7.11
C TYR A 230 8.56 -7.99 8.09
N ARG A 231 9.24 -7.22 8.90
CA ARG A 231 10.22 -7.70 9.88
C ARG A 231 9.61 -8.54 11.00
N GLN A 232 8.38 -8.24 11.40
CA GLN A 232 7.68 -9.00 12.45
C GLN A 232 7.46 -10.47 12.05
N PHE A 233 7.57 -10.80 10.75
CA PHE A 233 7.47 -12.15 10.22
C PHE A 233 8.84 -12.84 10.01
N LYS A 234 9.97 -12.13 10.18
CA LYS A 234 11.32 -12.71 10.15
C LYS A 234 11.56 -13.86 11.13
N PRO A 235 10.99 -13.91 12.35
CA PRO A 235 11.27 -14.99 13.29
C PRO A 235 10.93 -16.40 12.78
N LEU A 236 9.98 -16.53 11.84
CA LEU A 236 9.64 -17.80 11.21
C LEU A 236 10.68 -18.22 10.16
N ILE A 237 11.51 -17.30 9.67
CA ILE A 237 12.56 -17.52 8.66
C ILE A 237 13.94 -17.71 9.33
N LYS A 238 14.05 -17.60 10.66
CA LYS A 238 15.36 -17.64 11.37
C LYS A 238 16.14 -18.95 11.24
N ASN A 239 15.54 -20.04 10.80
CA ASN A 239 16.27 -21.25 10.52
C ASN A 239 16.63 -21.31 9.03
N LYS A 240 17.86 -20.88 8.68
CA LYS A 240 18.47 -21.17 7.37
C LYS A 240 18.35 -22.66 6.97
N GLU A 241 18.18 -23.56 7.91
CA GLU A 241 17.91 -24.97 7.69
C GLU A 241 16.52 -25.24 7.08
N VAL A 242 15.54 -24.35 7.26
CA VAL A 242 14.20 -24.49 6.67
C VAL A 242 14.21 -24.17 5.17
N ILE A 243 15.13 -23.33 4.73
CA ILE A 243 15.28 -22.98 3.29
C ILE A 243 16.03 -24.09 2.53
N THR A 244 16.93 -24.81 3.17
CA THR A 244 17.75 -25.86 2.55
C THR A 244 17.20 -27.27 2.74
N LYS A 245 16.45 -27.52 3.77
CA LYS A 245 15.70 -28.77 3.97
C LYS A 245 14.23 -28.44 3.86
N TYR A 246 13.60 -28.84 2.78
CA TYR A 246 12.13 -28.87 2.60
C TYR A 246 11.46 -29.75 3.70
N LYS A 247 11.60 -29.36 4.94
CA LYS A 247 10.65 -29.74 5.97
C LYS A 247 9.42 -28.91 5.68
N ILE A 248 8.46 -29.53 5.05
CA ILE A 248 7.06 -29.11 5.11
C ILE A 248 6.76 -29.01 6.60
N VAL A 249 6.84 -27.79 7.15
CA VAL A 249 6.13 -27.51 8.39
C VAL A 249 4.69 -27.85 7.99
N LYS A 250 4.10 -28.86 8.61
CA LYS A 250 2.65 -29.06 8.55
C LYS A 250 2.08 -27.77 9.13
N TYR A 251 1.64 -26.88 8.25
CA TYR A 251 0.83 -25.76 8.64
C TYR A 251 -0.48 -26.38 9.08
N GLU A 252 -0.63 -26.60 10.36
CA GLU A 252 -1.96 -26.68 10.94
C GLU A 252 -2.60 -25.34 10.60
N MET A 253 -3.67 -25.37 9.85
CA MET A 253 -4.47 -24.16 9.62
C MET A 253 -4.69 -23.54 10.99
N PRO A 254 -4.33 -22.26 11.20
CA PRO A 254 -4.83 -21.57 12.37
C PRO A 254 -6.34 -21.80 12.34
N PRO A 255 -6.96 -22.15 13.47
CA PRO A 255 -8.39 -22.42 13.48
C PRO A 255 -9.05 -21.24 12.76
N THR A 256 -9.82 -21.51 11.72
CA THR A 256 -10.52 -20.58 10.83
C THR A 256 -11.44 -19.61 11.60
N THR A 257 -11.46 -19.71 12.90
CA THR A 257 -12.32 -18.98 13.82
C THR A 257 -11.84 -17.58 14.18
N ASN A 258 -10.64 -17.16 13.79
CA ASN A 258 -10.07 -15.90 14.29
C ASN A 258 -9.51 -14.98 13.21
N ILE A 259 -10.18 -14.80 12.06
CA ILE A 259 -10.07 -13.56 11.32
C ILE A 259 -10.93 -12.53 12.06
N THR A 260 -10.53 -12.20 13.27
CA THR A 260 -11.27 -11.26 14.13
C THR A 260 -10.81 -9.83 13.89
N GLU A 261 -9.67 -9.64 13.24
CA GLU A 261 -9.03 -8.34 13.07
C GLU A 261 -8.64 -8.12 11.61
N TYR A 262 -8.85 -6.91 11.12
CA TYR A 262 -8.32 -6.48 9.83
C TYR A 262 -6.85 -6.09 10.02
N THR A 263 -5.96 -6.74 9.30
CA THR A 263 -4.51 -6.50 9.43
C THR A 263 -3.91 -6.01 8.13
N THR A 264 -3.23 -4.87 8.21
CA THR A 264 -2.38 -4.32 7.16
C THR A 264 -0.93 -4.64 7.44
N MET A 265 -0.19 -5.09 6.43
CA MET A 265 1.24 -5.35 6.49
C MET A 265 1.98 -4.50 5.48
N MET A 266 3.04 -3.83 5.91
CA MET A 266 3.87 -2.96 5.09
C MET A 266 5.37 -3.22 5.27
N PRO A 267 6.23 -2.79 4.33
CA PRO A 267 7.68 -2.76 4.53
C PRO A 267 8.08 -1.93 5.76
N GLU A 268 9.21 -2.27 6.37
CA GLU A 268 9.78 -1.42 7.41
C GLU A 268 10.32 -0.12 6.83
N ILE A 269 10.04 0.97 7.53
CA ILE A 269 10.35 2.31 7.06
C ILE A 269 11.84 2.65 7.26
N THR A 270 12.47 2.02 8.26
CA THR A 270 13.83 2.35 8.72
C THR A 270 14.95 1.58 8.01
N GLU A 271 14.63 0.70 7.08
CA GLU A 271 15.65 -0.09 6.41
C GLU A 271 15.59 0.12 4.90
N SER A 272 16.77 0.21 4.28
CA SER A 272 16.88 0.26 2.83
C SER A 272 16.06 -0.89 2.23
N TYR A 273 15.17 -0.53 1.35
CA TYR A 273 14.19 -1.41 0.72
C TYR A 273 14.82 -2.63 0.02
N ASN A 274 16.07 -2.47 -0.47
CA ASN A 274 16.81 -3.56 -1.13
C ASN A 274 17.19 -4.71 -0.18
N ASN A 275 17.07 -4.51 1.13
CA ASN A 275 17.51 -5.47 2.14
C ASN A 275 16.40 -6.38 2.67
N HIS A 276 15.12 -6.12 2.29
CA HIS A 276 13.99 -6.92 2.78
C HIS A 276 13.35 -7.74 1.66
N PRO A 277 13.29 -9.06 1.83
CA PRO A 277 12.52 -9.88 0.89
C PRO A 277 11.03 -9.50 1.01
N ILE A 278 10.39 -9.25 -0.14
CA ILE A 278 8.95 -9.08 -0.20
C ILE A 278 8.31 -10.42 0.21
N PRO A 279 7.43 -10.44 1.21
CA PRO A 279 6.79 -11.68 1.63
C PRO A 279 5.84 -12.18 0.54
N ASN A 280 5.66 -13.49 0.52
CA ASN A 280 4.67 -14.11 -0.34
C ASN A 280 3.26 -13.81 0.20
N LEU A 281 2.40 -13.20 -0.62
CA LEU A 281 1.00 -12.91 -0.26
C LEU A 281 0.29 -14.14 0.34
N PHE A 282 0.44 -15.31 -0.31
CA PHE A 282 -0.26 -16.51 0.13
C PHE A 282 0.25 -17.05 1.46
N GLU A 283 1.56 -16.90 1.74
CA GLU A 283 2.12 -17.29 3.02
C GLU A 283 1.58 -16.41 4.15
N VAL A 284 1.65 -15.09 3.99
CA VAL A 284 1.22 -14.16 5.04
C VAL A 284 -0.30 -14.19 5.23
N THR A 285 -1.07 -14.32 4.15
CA THR A 285 -2.52 -14.38 4.23
C THR A 285 -2.99 -15.73 4.78
N TYR A 286 -2.45 -16.85 4.27
CA TYR A 286 -2.86 -18.20 4.67
C TYR A 286 -2.45 -18.55 6.10
N ILE A 287 -1.24 -18.15 6.52
CA ILE A 287 -0.68 -18.51 7.82
C ILE A 287 -1.12 -17.51 8.90
N HIS A 288 -1.17 -16.23 8.56
CA HIS A 288 -1.34 -15.16 9.55
C HIS A 288 -2.65 -14.36 9.41
N GLY A 289 -3.48 -14.71 8.43
CA GLY A 289 -4.75 -14.00 8.21
C GLY A 289 -4.59 -12.56 7.77
N ILE A 290 -3.45 -12.18 7.18
CA ILE A 290 -3.21 -10.81 6.73
C ILE A 290 -4.08 -10.53 5.51
N GLN A 291 -4.95 -9.53 5.59
CA GLN A 291 -5.84 -9.15 4.51
C GLN A 291 -5.19 -8.18 3.54
N ASN A 292 -4.33 -7.31 4.04
CA ASN A 292 -3.81 -6.20 3.25
C ASN A 292 -2.28 -6.20 3.26
N LEU A 293 -1.67 -6.58 2.13
CA LEU A 293 -0.22 -6.59 1.94
C LEU A 293 0.18 -5.45 1.01
N LEU A 294 0.83 -4.43 1.55
CA LEU A 294 1.32 -3.29 0.78
C LEU A 294 2.55 -3.69 -0.01
N ILE A 295 2.40 -3.71 -1.34
CA ILE A 295 3.44 -4.13 -2.27
C ILE A 295 4.11 -2.90 -2.91
N PRO A 296 5.44 -2.87 -2.94
CA PRO A 296 6.18 -1.86 -3.68
C PRO A 296 6.23 -2.23 -5.16
N PHE A 297 5.28 -1.76 -5.89
CA PHE A 297 5.02 -2.14 -7.28
C PHE A 297 6.22 -1.92 -8.22
N TYR A 298 7.03 -0.87 -7.98
CA TYR A 298 8.15 -0.53 -8.87
C TYR A 298 9.27 -1.59 -8.85
N ILE A 299 9.36 -2.44 -7.82
CA ILE A 299 10.42 -3.44 -7.71
C ILE A 299 10.21 -4.60 -8.67
N ASN A 300 11.27 -4.96 -9.38
CA ASN A 300 11.31 -6.17 -10.20
C ASN A 300 11.56 -7.40 -9.31
N ASN A 301 10.50 -7.99 -8.78
CA ASN A 301 10.57 -9.11 -7.85
C ASN A 301 9.50 -10.16 -8.20
N PRO A 302 9.82 -11.46 -8.17
CA PRO A 302 8.85 -12.53 -8.42
C PRO A 302 7.59 -12.46 -7.57
N MET A 303 7.69 -11.95 -6.33
CA MET A 303 6.51 -11.81 -5.45
C MET A 303 5.55 -10.72 -5.91
N VAL A 304 6.06 -9.65 -6.54
CA VAL A 304 5.23 -8.62 -7.16
C VAL A 304 4.49 -9.19 -8.37
N PHE A 305 5.17 -9.99 -9.20
CA PHE A 305 4.52 -10.68 -10.34
C PHE A 305 3.43 -11.66 -9.86
N LEU A 306 3.70 -12.42 -8.81
CA LEU A 306 2.74 -13.34 -8.21
C LEU A 306 1.51 -12.58 -7.71
N TYR A 307 1.71 -11.46 -7.02
CA TYR A 307 0.67 -10.58 -6.51
C TYR A 307 -0.19 -10.00 -7.64
N GLU A 308 0.43 -9.45 -8.68
CA GLU A 308 -0.26 -8.90 -9.84
C GLU A 308 -1.09 -9.97 -10.57
N ASN A 309 -0.51 -11.17 -10.80
CA ASN A 309 -1.21 -12.26 -11.45
C ASN A 309 -2.42 -12.72 -10.63
N PHE A 310 -2.27 -12.84 -9.32
CA PHE A 310 -3.37 -13.25 -8.43
C PHE A 310 -4.59 -12.34 -8.60
N PHE A 311 -4.44 -11.02 -8.46
CA PHE A 311 -5.57 -10.11 -8.57
C PHE A 311 -6.16 -10.06 -9.99
N ASN A 312 -5.31 -10.22 -11.01
CA ASN A 312 -5.78 -10.36 -12.40
C ASN A 312 -6.59 -11.65 -12.60
N ASP A 313 -6.15 -12.79 -12.05
CA ASP A 313 -6.86 -14.07 -12.14
C ASP A 313 -8.21 -14.00 -11.39
N GLN A 314 -8.26 -13.31 -10.26
CA GLN A 314 -9.49 -13.05 -9.52
C GLN A 314 -10.37 -11.96 -10.16
N ARG A 315 -9.86 -11.19 -11.11
CA ARG A 315 -10.53 -10.08 -11.82
C ARG A 315 -11.13 -9.02 -10.90
N ALA A 316 -10.58 -8.85 -9.71
CA ALA A 316 -11.10 -7.93 -8.69
C ALA A 316 -9.95 -7.39 -7.82
N ALA A 317 -10.11 -6.15 -7.33
CA ALA A 317 -9.21 -5.55 -6.35
C ALA A 317 -9.58 -5.90 -4.91
N PHE A 318 -10.82 -6.34 -4.69
CA PHE A 318 -11.33 -6.84 -3.42
C PHE A 318 -11.65 -8.33 -3.58
N VAL A 319 -10.84 -9.18 -2.99
CA VAL A 319 -10.94 -10.64 -3.13
C VAL A 319 -11.33 -11.26 -1.80
N PRO A 320 -12.40 -12.07 -1.73
CA PRO A 320 -12.74 -12.79 -0.51
C PRO A 320 -11.57 -13.61 0.01
N MET A 321 -11.32 -13.57 1.32
CA MET A 321 -10.27 -14.34 1.97
C MET A 321 -10.39 -15.84 1.68
N ALA A 322 -11.61 -16.36 1.56
CA ALA A 322 -11.86 -17.75 1.17
C ALA A 322 -11.22 -18.07 -0.20
N ASN A 323 -11.31 -17.17 -1.18
CA ASN A 323 -10.69 -17.35 -2.49
C ASN A 323 -9.15 -17.29 -2.41
N VAL A 324 -8.61 -16.42 -1.55
CA VAL A 324 -7.16 -16.37 -1.31
C VAL A 324 -6.67 -17.72 -0.75
N PHE A 325 -7.39 -18.29 0.21
CA PHE A 325 -7.05 -19.59 0.81
C PHE A 325 -7.12 -20.75 -0.20
N ILE A 326 -8.15 -20.76 -1.06
CA ILE A 326 -8.27 -21.74 -2.14
C ILE A 326 -7.07 -21.61 -3.10
N TYR A 327 -6.77 -20.40 -3.55
CA TYR A 327 -5.65 -20.16 -4.47
C TYR A 327 -4.30 -20.53 -3.83
N ALA A 328 -4.10 -20.18 -2.56
CA ALA A 328 -2.91 -20.54 -1.81
C ALA A 328 -2.75 -22.07 -1.70
N SER A 329 -3.83 -22.81 -1.48
CA SER A 329 -3.78 -24.28 -1.38
C SER A 329 -3.33 -24.92 -2.70
N TYR A 330 -3.80 -24.43 -3.85
CA TYR A 330 -3.32 -24.85 -5.17
C TYR A 330 -1.86 -24.50 -5.37
N TYR A 331 -1.47 -23.26 -5.10
CA TYR A 331 -0.09 -22.80 -5.23
C TYR A 331 0.90 -23.66 -4.45
N PHE A 332 0.57 -24.00 -3.20
CA PHE A 332 1.42 -24.86 -2.37
C PHE A 332 1.39 -26.32 -2.81
N SER A 333 0.28 -26.83 -3.37
CA SER A 333 0.19 -28.20 -3.89
C SER A 333 1.01 -28.38 -5.17
N GLU A 334 0.99 -27.43 -6.09
CA GLU A 334 1.81 -27.45 -7.30
C GLU A 334 3.30 -27.41 -6.99
N LYS A 335 3.73 -26.60 -6.03
CA LYS A 335 5.12 -26.60 -5.56
C LYS A 335 5.56 -27.94 -5.00
N LYS A 336 4.65 -28.72 -4.37
CA LYS A 336 4.96 -30.06 -3.89
C LYS A 336 5.16 -31.06 -5.03
N ASN A 337 4.41 -30.88 -6.12
CA ASN A 337 4.38 -31.80 -7.25
C ASN A 337 5.35 -31.42 -8.36
N ALA A 338 6.00 -30.24 -8.28
CA ALA A 338 7.02 -29.87 -9.24
C ALA A 338 8.13 -30.92 -9.28
N PRO A 339 8.47 -31.48 -10.47
CA PRO A 339 9.50 -32.49 -10.58
C PRO A 339 10.80 -31.89 -10.02
N ARG A 340 11.41 -32.61 -9.06
CA ARG A 340 12.74 -32.25 -8.58
C ARG A 340 13.67 -32.26 -9.79
N SER A 341 14.22 -31.13 -10.19
CA SER A 341 15.29 -31.11 -11.17
C SER A 341 16.39 -31.99 -10.61
N LYS A 342 16.60 -33.15 -11.23
CA LYS A 342 17.78 -33.99 -10.97
C LYS A 342 18.97 -33.18 -11.50
N ILE A 343 19.58 -32.38 -10.66
CA ILE A 343 20.90 -31.85 -10.94
C ILE A 343 21.81 -33.06 -10.79
N ASN A 344 22.06 -33.75 -11.89
CA ASN A 344 23.13 -34.73 -11.96
C ASN A 344 24.44 -33.94 -11.97
N TYR A 345 25.06 -33.80 -10.82
CA TYR A 345 26.47 -33.49 -10.76
C TYR A 345 27.22 -34.76 -11.19
N ALA A 346 27.50 -34.89 -12.46
CA ALA A 346 28.53 -35.77 -12.92
C ALA A 346 29.87 -35.10 -12.54
N PHE A 347 30.47 -35.57 -11.46
CA PHE A 347 31.88 -35.31 -11.22
C PHE A 347 32.69 -36.12 -12.24
N MET A 348 33.36 -35.43 -13.17
CA MET A 348 34.59 -35.88 -13.77
C MET A 348 35.77 -35.26 -13.05
#